data_c0691335c61b1f3198589127b87f5325
#
_entry.id   c0691335c61b1f3198589127b87f5325
#
_cell.length_a   1.000
_cell.length_b   1.000
_cell.length_c   1.000
_cell.angle_alpha   90.00
_cell.angle_beta   90.00
_cell.angle_gamma   90.00
#
_symmetry.space_group_name_H-M   'P 1'
#
loop_
_entity.id
_entity.type
_entity.pdbx_description
1 polymer ?
#
loop_
_entity_poly.entity_id
_entity_poly.type
_entity_poly.pdbx_seq_one_letter_code
_entity_poly.pdbx_strand_id
1 'polypeptide(L)'
;MPELFIQNKTTVIKLMALCILSALVELSVVKAESLIIDYGLLRSNYRNVLCIGLGLLVLLSVELVTNLFRSKYAEQLASDGTNCFYRLLARHALERPLVLAKDSDYLLSRIEEAGNLQPMIGIFTTAFLPCLVTGLVSFVALSNISLLLLIPVCVSALFISLLYPFALSKLSTKSEKALEAQARGSAYLAQLINCRLYIRISRSINLELLRYKKMLKACRNSRVEESVFARLATEIVDAGNIITGLLSVLLLIFLVSKRGLTVGIAVQSYQLVLLCYSPFPLVLNCWAQLQPSFRSLHRVLELRRLLEAEKPNLICFDHADRISWKGIILSFSSNETNERITIPDCTIQAPCLVLVSGPNACGKSSFLEVLNGLLSPVAGRLCVNESTVIFDGSTLIQLPCATMPQRHLIMGGTFRKALYYGLVDIDSEKLIYLLKGFSLDKLFEVNPIIGARGHNLSGGELASLLLCRAFLVTHNFFRKLTTA
;
A
#
# COMPACT_ATOMS: atom_id res chain seq x y z
N MET A 1 -1.93 13.34 -0.64
CA MET A 1 -2.51 13.49 -1.99
C MET A 1 -2.02 14.78 -2.72
N PRO A 2 -2.22 16.03 -2.22
CA PRO A 2 -1.78 17.21 -2.98
C PRO A 2 -0.27 17.26 -3.26
N GLU A 3 0.57 16.86 -2.30
CA GLU A 3 2.03 16.85 -2.49
C GLU A 3 2.51 15.92 -3.61
N LEU A 4 1.83 14.81 -3.82
CA LEU A 4 2.11 13.83 -4.85
C LEU A 4 1.85 14.40 -6.25
N PHE A 5 0.75 15.16 -6.41
CA PHE A 5 0.42 15.86 -7.65
C PHE A 5 1.37 17.03 -7.91
N ILE A 6 1.86 17.67 -6.86
CA ILE A 6 2.82 18.80 -6.98
C ILE A 6 4.20 18.28 -7.42
N GLN A 7 4.68 17.18 -6.86
CA GLN A 7 5.96 16.57 -7.25
C GLN A 7 5.94 16.03 -8.70
N ASN A 8 4.79 15.49 -9.16
CA ASN A 8 4.64 14.90 -10.49
C ASN A 8 3.85 15.79 -11.47
N LYS A 9 3.89 17.11 -11.28
CA LYS A 9 3.11 18.09 -12.07
C LYS A 9 3.28 17.94 -13.58
N THR A 10 4.50 17.68 -14.03
CA THR A 10 4.80 17.46 -15.46
C THR A 10 4.15 16.20 -16.03
N THR A 11 4.12 15.11 -15.26
CA THR A 11 3.48 13.84 -15.65
C THR A 11 1.96 13.99 -15.70
N VAL A 12 1.39 14.71 -14.75
CA VAL A 12 -0.07 15.01 -14.73
C VAL A 12 -0.46 15.87 -15.94
N ILE A 13 0.29 16.90 -16.27
CA ILE A 13 0.02 17.76 -17.43
C ILE A 13 0.10 16.95 -18.73
N LYS A 14 1.14 16.11 -18.89
CA LYS A 14 1.26 15.22 -20.06
C LYS A 14 0.09 14.26 -20.18
N LEU A 15 -0.35 13.69 -19.07
CA LEU A 15 -1.48 12.78 -19.02
C LEU A 15 -2.78 13.48 -19.41
N MET A 16 -3.05 14.68 -18.90
CA MET A 16 -4.20 15.51 -19.28
C MET A 16 -4.19 15.86 -20.78
N ALA A 17 -3.04 16.25 -21.31
CA ALA A 17 -2.89 16.55 -22.74
C ALA A 17 -3.16 15.33 -23.62
N LEU A 18 -2.68 14.14 -23.20
CA LEU A 18 -2.96 12.88 -23.91
C LEU A 18 -4.44 12.47 -23.83
N CYS A 19 -5.12 12.72 -22.70
CA CYS A 19 -6.57 12.47 -22.59
C CYS A 19 -7.37 13.37 -23.53
N ILE A 20 -7.03 14.65 -23.64
CA ILE A 20 -7.69 15.58 -24.55
C ILE A 20 -7.38 15.15 -26.01
N LEU A 21 -6.15 14.82 -26.32
CA LEU A 21 -5.76 14.36 -27.65
C LEU A 21 -6.53 13.08 -28.05
N SER A 22 -6.62 12.08 -27.15
CA SER A 22 -7.38 10.85 -27.43
C SER A 22 -8.86 11.14 -27.67
N ALA A 23 -9.48 12.04 -26.91
CA ALA A 23 -10.88 12.42 -27.12
C ALA A 23 -11.11 13.13 -28.46
N LEU A 24 -10.19 13.97 -28.91
CA LEU A 24 -10.26 14.61 -30.21
C LEU A 24 -10.07 13.60 -31.36
N VAL A 25 -9.19 12.62 -31.17
CA VAL A 25 -8.99 11.56 -32.16
C VAL A 25 -10.25 10.69 -32.26
N GLU A 26 -10.84 10.26 -31.15
CA GLU A 26 -12.11 9.52 -31.14
C GLU A 26 -13.24 10.26 -31.86
N LEU A 27 -13.41 11.56 -31.62
CA LEU A 27 -14.39 12.37 -32.35
C LEU A 27 -14.08 12.43 -33.85
N SER A 28 -12.81 12.53 -34.22
CA SER A 28 -12.39 12.56 -35.62
C SER A 28 -12.67 11.22 -36.32
N VAL A 29 -12.48 10.10 -35.60
CA VAL A 29 -12.84 8.75 -36.07
C VAL A 29 -14.34 8.66 -36.34
N VAL A 30 -15.16 9.03 -35.37
CA VAL A 30 -16.64 9.02 -35.50
C VAL A 30 -17.12 9.89 -36.66
N LYS A 31 -16.49 11.04 -36.88
CA LYS A 31 -16.81 11.91 -38.02
C LYS A 31 -16.35 11.32 -39.34
N ALA A 32 -15.18 10.68 -39.42
CA ALA A 32 -14.66 10.02 -40.61
C ALA A 32 -15.57 8.87 -41.02
N GLU A 33 -16.05 8.05 -40.10
CA GLU A 33 -17.01 6.97 -40.37
C GLU A 33 -18.33 7.50 -40.94
N SER A 34 -18.88 8.58 -40.42
CA SER A 34 -20.05 9.27 -40.94
C SER A 34 -19.84 9.69 -42.41
N LEU A 35 -18.67 10.27 -42.72
CA LEU A 35 -18.35 10.72 -44.08
C LEU A 35 -18.18 9.55 -45.03
N ILE A 36 -17.59 8.42 -44.60
CA ILE A 36 -17.49 7.21 -45.43
C ILE A 36 -18.86 6.69 -45.83
N ILE A 37 -19.81 6.69 -44.90
CA ILE A 37 -21.19 6.25 -45.16
C ILE A 37 -21.89 7.20 -46.15
N ASP A 38 -21.80 8.50 -45.92
CA ASP A 38 -22.49 9.49 -46.79
C ASP A 38 -21.89 9.53 -48.20
N TYR A 39 -20.55 9.48 -48.35
CA TYR A 39 -19.92 9.42 -49.69
C TYR A 39 -20.11 8.07 -50.39
N GLY A 40 -20.12 6.96 -49.62
CA GLY A 40 -20.32 5.61 -50.18
C GLY A 40 -21.77 5.37 -50.65
N LEU A 41 -22.75 5.66 -49.76
CA LEU A 41 -24.16 5.37 -50.04
C LEU A 41 -24.85 6.44 -50.88
N LEU A 42 -24.60 7.74 -50.60
CA LEU A 42 -25.35 8.82 -51.29
C LEU A 42 -24.69 9.29 -52.57
N ARG A 43 -23.36 9.27 -52.66
CA ARG A 43 -22.63 9.83 -53.83
C ARG A 43 -21.90 8.81 -54.67
N SER A 44 -21.84 7.54 -54.25
CA SER A 44 -21.12 6.44 -54.93
C SER A 44 -19.68 6.79 -55.35
N ASN A 45 -19.01 7.67 -54.56
CA ASN A 45 -17.67 8.16 -54.90
C ASN A 45 -16.62 7.36 -54.15
N TYR A 46 -16.26 6.19 -54.71
CA TYR A 46 -15.32 5.24 -54.10
C TYR A 46 -13.92 5.79 -53.88
N ARG A 47 -13.47 6.77 -54.69
CA ARG A 47 -12.16 7.41 -54.50
C ARG A 47 -12.08 8.17 -53.19
N ASN A 48 -13.11 8.95 -52.85
CA ASN A 48 -13.17 9.68 -51.60
C ASN A 48 -13.33 8.75 -50.38
N VAL A 49 -14.12 7.68 -50.53
CA VAL A 49 -14.24 6.64 -49.51
C VAL A 49 -12.89 6.01 -49.17
N LEU A 50 -12.10 5.69 -50.19
CA LEU A 50 -10.78 5.10 -50.03
C LEU A 50 -9.79 6.09 -49.36
N CYS A 51 -9.79 7.35 -49.75
CA CYS A 51 -8.95 8.38 -49.14
C CYS A 51 -9.31 8.60 -47.66
N ILE A 52 -10.61 8.67 -47.32
CA ILE A 52 -11.06 8.86 -45.91
C ILE A 52 -10.75 7.58 -45.12
N GLY A 53 -10.92 6.38 -45.72
CA GLY A 53 -10.56 5.11 -45.07
C GLY A 53 -9.07 4.99 -44.74
N LEU A 54 -8.20 5.43 -45.63
CA LEU A 54 -6.75 5.53 -45.32
C LEU A 54 -6.47 6.54 -44.19
N GLY A 55 -7.13 7.70 -44.22
CA GLY A 55 -7.05 8.67 -43.12
C GLY A 55 -7.51 8.09 -41.79
N LEU A 56 -8.57 7.28 -41.81
CA LEU A 56 -9.07 6.60 -40.61
C LEU A 56 -8.06 5.61 -40.05
N LEU A 57 -7.34 4.84 -40.89
CA LEU A 57 -6.26 3.96 -40.42
C LEU A 57 -5.12 4.74 -39.74
N VAL A 58 -4.79 5.93 -40.25
CA VAL A 58 -3.80 6.80 -39.60
C VAL A 58 -4.31 7.27 -38.27
N LEU A 59 -5.57 7.72 -38.14
CA LEU A 59 -6.18 8.14 -36.90
C LEU A 59 -6.19 7.02 -35.86
N LEU A 60 -6.55 5.80 -36.23
CA LEU A 60 -6.51 4.63 -35.36
C LEU A 60 -5.08 4.30 -34.89
N SER A 61 -4.09 4.48 -35.77
CA SER A 61 -2.69 4.31 -35.39
C SER A 61 -2.24 5.37 -34.35
N VAL A 62 -2.67 6.61 -34.53
CA VAL A 62 -2.41 7.70 -33.57
C VAL A 62 -3.11 7.42 -32.25
N GLU A 63 -4.35 6.92 -32.27
CA GLU A 63 -5.09 6.54 -31.05
C GLU A 63 -4.37 5.44 -30.28
N LEU A 64 -3.91 4.39 -30.96
CA LEU A 64 -3.15 3.31 -30.35
C LEU A 64 -1.89 3.83 -29.65
N VAL A 65 -1.12 4.69 -30.33
CA VAL A 65 0.10 5.29 -29.78
C VAL A 65 -0.23 6.19 -28.57
N THR A 66 -1.26 7.02 -28.66
CA THR A 66 -1.67 7.89 -27.54
C THR A 66 -2.14 7.08 -26.34
N ASN A 67 -2.86 5.99 -26.53
CA ASN A 67 -3.31 5.08 -25.48
C ASN A 67 -2.13 4.38 -24.79
N LEU A 68 -1.10 3.95 -25.53
CA LEU A 68 0.12 3.36 -24.97
C LEU A 68 0.89 4.37 -24.09
N PHE A 69 1.09 5.59 -24.57
CA PHE A 69 1.76 6.63 -23.78
C PHE A 69 0.94 7.03 -22.55
N ARG A 70 -0.38 7.14 -22.67
CA ARG A 70 -1.29 7.42 -21.57
C ARG A 70 -1.20 6.35 -20.49
N SER A 71 -1.26 5.07 -20.88
CA SER A 71 -1.12 3.94 -19.96
C SER A 71 0.23 3.96 -19.24
N LYS A 72 1.34 4.23 -19.97
CA LYS A 72 2.67 4.35 -19.38
C LYS A 72 2.75 5.46 -18.32
N TYR A 73 2.28 6.66 -18.61
CA TYR A 73 2.34 7.78 -17.66
C TYR A 73 1.37 7.59 -16.48
N ALA A 74 0.23 6.96 -16.72
CA ALA A 74 -0.71 6.62 -15.65
C ALA A 74 -0.11 5.61 -14.67
N GLU A 75 0.54 4.55 -15.17
CA GLU A 75 1.20 3.54 -14.34
C GLU A 75 2.42 4.12 -13.58
N GLN A 76 3.19 5.00 -14.23
CA GLN A 76 4.26 5.72 -13.54
C GLN A 76 3.72 6.55 -12.37
N LEU A 77 2.64 7.30 -12.58
CA LEU A 77 2.03 8.12 -11.52
C LEU A 77 1.48 7.24 -10.38
N ALA A 78 0.88 6.10 -10.71
CA ALA A 78 0.37 5.15 -9.71
C ALA A 78 1.49 4.52 -8.89
N SER A 79 2.58 4.11 -9.55
CA SER A 79 3.76 3.54 -8.90
C SER A 79 4.50 4.56 -8.03
N ASP A 80 4.72 5.78 -8.53
CA ASP A 80 5.36 6.84 -7.75
C ASP A 80 4.53 7.21 -6.52
N GLY A 81 3.20 7.20 -6.67
CA GLY A 81 2.27 7.43 -5.57
C GLY A 81 2.40 6.41 -4.47
N THR A 82 2.36 5.14 -4.80
CA THR A 82 2.50 4.05 -3.84
C THR A 82 3.88 4.03 -3.19
N ASN A 83 4.95 4.26 -3.97
CA ASN A 83 6.30 4.34 -3.45
C ASN A 83 6.49 5.50 -2.45
N CYS A 84 5.82 6.63 -2.67
CA CYS A 84 5.80 7.74 -1.72
C CYS A 84 5.16 7.32 -0.38
N PHE A 85 4.03 6.60 -0.42
CA PHE A 85 3.39 6.07 0.79
C PHE A 85 4.27 5.04 1.50
N TYR A 86 4.88 4.10 0.77
CA TYR A 86 5.80 3.13 1.35
C TYR A 86 6.98 3.79 2.06
N ARG A 87 7.62 4.78 1.43
CA ARG A 87 8.74 5.53 2.04
C ARG A 87 8.30 6.26 3.31
N LEU A 88 7.15 6.93 3.27
CA LEU A 88 6.62 7.68 4.40
C LEU A 88 6.30 6.75 5.57
N LEU A 89 5.60 5.64 5.33
CA LEU A 89 5.27 4.67 6.35
C LEU A 89 6.50 3.97 6.93
N ALA A 90 7.44 3.55 6.05
CA ALA A 90 8.68 2.93 6.48
C ALA A 90 9.52 3.88 7.34
N ARG A 91 9.63 5.15 6.93
CA ARG A 91 10.34 6.17 7.71
C ARG A 91 9.72 6.34 9.09
N HIS A 92 8.40 6.54 9.16
CA HIS A 92 7.71 6.69 10.45
C HIS A 92 7.78 5.43 11.31
N ALA A 93 7.69 4.24 10.71
CA ALA A 93 7.82 2.98 11.45
C ALA A 93 9.22 2.80 12.06
N LEU A 94 10.27 3.29 11.38
CA LEU A 94 11.65 3.21 11.88
C LEU A 94 12.00 4.31 12.90
N GLU A 95 11.45 5.52 12.73
CA GLU A 95 11.74 6.66 13.61
C GLU A 95 10.95 6.63 14.93
N ARG A 96 9.93 5.76 15.07
CA ARG A 96 9.02 5.75 16.24
C ARG A 96 9.18 4.51 17.09
N PRO A 97 9.80 4.61 18.27
CA PRO A 97 10.05 3.47 19.15
C PRO A 97 8.78 2.85 19.74
N LEU A 98 7.71 3.61 19.99
CA LEU A 98 6.44 3.09 20.52
C LEU A 98 5.71 2.14 19.55
N VAL A 99 5.99 2.23 18.26
CA VAL A 99 5.48 1.30 17.25
C VAL A 99 6.20 -0.05 17.35
N LEU A 100 7.40 -0.10 17.93
CA LEU A 100 8.14 -1.35 18.14
C LEU A 100 7.46 -2.28 19.17
N ALA A 101 6.56 -1.76 19.99
CA ALA A 101 5.74 -2.58 20.91
C ALA A 101 4.62 -3.36 20.19
N LYS A 102 4.26 -2.97 18.95
CA LYS A 102 3.30 -3.73 18.12
C LYS A 102 4.03 -4.80 17.33
N ASP A 103 3.34 -5.92 17.12
CA ASP A 103 3.87 -7.03 16.32
C ASP A 103 4.36 -6.56 14.96
N SER A 104 5.59 -6.96 14.59
CA SER A 104 6.19 -6.66 13.28
C SER A 104 5.30 -7.09 12.12
N ASP A 105 4.56 -8.19 12.29
CA ASP A 105 3.64 -8.73 11.30
C ASP A 105 2.42 -7.81 11.10
N TYR A 106 1.95 -7.15 12.17
CA TYR A 106 0.89 -6.13 12.07
C TYR A 106 1.36 -4.92 11.26
N LEU A 107 2.56 -4.41 11.56
CA LEU A 107 3.12 -3.26 10.82
C LEU A 107 3.37 -3.60 9.35
N LEU A 108 3.94 -4.78 9.09
CA LEU A 108 4.20 -5.26 7.73
C LEU A 108 2.89 -5.36 6.94
N SER A 109 1.86 -6.00 7.51
CA SER A 109 0.56 -6.12 6.86
C SER A 109 -0.07 -4.76 6.53
N ARG A 110 0.09 -3.76 7.41
CA ARG A 110 -0.40 -2.40 7.18
C ARG A 110 0.38 -1.64 6.12
N ILE A 111 1.69 -1.86 6.06
CA ILE A 111 2.52 -1.29 4.99
C ILE A 111 2.18 -1.93 3.66
N GLU A 112 1.99 -3.26 3.61
CA GLU A 112 1.57 -3.97 2.40
C GLU A 112 0.19 -3.50 1.89
N GLU A 113 -0.73 -3.12 2.79
CA GLU A 113 -2.01 -2.54 2.41
C GLU A 113 -1.86 -1.23 1.59
N ALA A 114 -0.73 -0.51 1.73
CA ALA A 114 -0.46 0.66 0.88
C ALA A 114 -0.32 0.28 -0.61
N GLY A 115 0.07 -0.95 -0.92
CA GLY A 115 0.09 -1.46 -2.30
C GLY A 115 -1.29 -1.50 -2.95
N ASN A 116 -2.36 -1.67 -2.16
CA ASN A 116 -3.74 -1.64 -2.64
C ASN A 116 -4.20 -0.24 -3.10
N LEU A 117 -3.38 0.80 -2.90
CA LEU A 117 -3.66 2.16 -3.39
C LEU A 117 -3.25 2.35 -4.87
N GLN A 118 -2.33 1.51 -5.38
CA GLN A 118 -1.91 1.58 -6.78
C GLN A 118 -3.08 1.42 -7.76
N PRO A 119 -3.96 0.40 -7.62
CA PRO A 119 -5.15 0.28 -8.48
C PRO A 119 -6.06 1.50 -8.41
N MET A 120 -6.18 2.16 -7.25
CA MET A 120 -7.01 3.36 -7.11
C MET A 120 -6.51 4.50 -8.01
N ILE A 121 -5.21 4.79 -7.97
CA ILE A 121 -4.61 5.84 -8.80
C ILE A 121 -4.66 5.41 -10.27
N GLY A 122 -4.36 4.14 -10.56
CA GLY A 122 -4.40 3.57 -11.90
C GLY A 122 -5.79 3.71 -12.53
N ILE A 123 -6.86 3.24 -11.90
CA ILE A 123 -8.24 3.31 -12.41
C ILE A 123 -8.65 4.76 -12.65
N PHE A 124 -8.33 5.67 -11.71
CA PHE A 124 -8.65 7.08 -11.87
C PHE A 124 -7.98 7.70 -13.10
N THR A 125 -6.73 7.38 -13.36
CA THR A 125 -5.94 7.99 -14.43
C THR A 125 -6.11 7.30 -15.79
N THR A 126 -6.31 5.98 -15.82
CA THR A 126 -6.42 5.22 -17.08
C THR A 126 -7.85 5.11 -17.59
N ALA A 127 -8.84 5.04 -16.70
CA ALA A 127 -10.22 4.80 -17.09
C ALA A 127 -11.11 6.03 -16.83
N PHE A 128 -11.15 6.54 -15.61
CA PHE A 128 -12.09 7.58 -15.21
C PHE A 128 -11.83 8.92 -15.91
N LEU A 129 -10.60 9.42 -15.85
CA LEU A 129 -10.25 10.73 -16.41
C LEU A 129 -10.43 10.79 -17.95
N PRO A 130 -9.94 9.83 -18.75
CA PRO A 130 -10.17 9.81 -20.19
C PRO A 130 -11.66 9.76 -20.53
N CYS A 131 -12.41 8.88 -19.88
CA CYS A 131 -13.82 8.68 -20.16
C CYS A 131 -14.67 9.93 -19.82
N LEU A 132 -14.33 10.68 -18.76
CA LEU A 132 -14.96 11.97 -18.49
C LEU A 132 -14.66 12.99 -19.58
N VAL A 133 -13.42 13.06 -20.06
CA VAL A 133 -13.05 14.00 -21.12
C VAL A 133 -13.77 13.65 -22.42
N THR A 134 -13.76 12.36 -22.83
CA THR A 134 -14.49 11.94 -24.05
C THR A 134 -15.99 12.14 -23.92
N GLY A 135 -16.58 11.84 -22.75
CA GLY A 135 -18.00 12.10 -22.50
C GLY A 135 -18.40 13.57 -22.60
N LEU A 136 -17.58 14.48 -22.02
CA LEU A 136 -17.83 15.93 -22.10
C LEU A 136 -17.70 16.45 -23.54
N VAL A 137 -16.67 16.02 -24.26
CA VAL A 137 -16.43 16.41 -25.64
C VAL A 137 -17.56 15.88 -26.55
N SER A 138 -18.00 14.64 -26.34
CA SER A 138 -19.13 14.03 -27.05
C SER A 138 -20.47 14.73 -26.73
N PHE A 139 -20.66 15.16 -25.49
CA PHE A 139 -21.84 15.95 -25.09
C PHE A 139 -21.91 17.27 -25.86
N VAL A 140 -20.80 18.01 -25.97
CA VAL A 140 -20.73 19.25 -26.74
C VAL A 140 -21.00 18.98 -28.23
N ALA A 141 -20.39 17.90 -28.80
CA ALA A 141 -20.61 17.55 -30.19
C ALA A 141 -22.08 17.16 -30.46
N LEU A 142 -22.71 16.41 -29.56
CA LEU A 142 -24.10 15.97 -29.67
C LEU A 142 -25.09 17.13 -29.53
N SER A 143 -24.83 18.07 -28.65
CA SER A 143 -25.69 19.27 -28.47
C SER A 143 -25.77 20.15 -29.73
N ASN A 144 -24.70 20.18 -30.51
CA ASN A 144 -24.66 20.87 -31.80
C ASN A 144 -25.53 20.22 -32.89
N ILE A 145 -25.79 18.89 -32.78
CA ILE A 145 -26.64 18.18 -33.72
C ILE A 145 -28.10 18.25 -33.29
N SER A 146 -28.44 17.81 -32.09
CA SER A 146 -29.78 17.89 -31.54
C SER A 146 -29.79 17.59 -30.03
N LEU A 147 -30.33 18.48 -29.22
CA LEU A 147 -30.51 18.26 -27.77
C LEU A 147 -31.46 17.10 -27.44
N LEU A 148 -32.38 16.74 -28.37
CA LEU A 148 -33.25 15.58 -28.15
C LEU A 148 -32.49 14.26 -28.01
N LEU A 149 -31.30 14.15 -28.59
CA LEU A 149 -30.45 12.96 -28.50
C LEU A 149 -29.84 12.72 -27.09
N LEU A 150 -29.99 13.65 -26.17
CA LEU A 150 -29.64 13.47 -24.78
C LEU A 150 -30.71 12.67 -23.98
N ILE A 151 -31.96 12.58 -24.50
CA ILE A 151 -33.03 11.85 -23.79
C ILE A 151 -32.66 10.39 -23.50
N PRO A 152 -32.14 9.59 -24.47
CA PRO A 152 -31.70 8.22 -24.20
C PRO A 152 -30.67 8.14 -23.07
N VAL A 153 -29.71 9.06 -23.03
CA VAL A 153 -28.67 9.12 -22.00
C VAL A 153 -29.27 9.40 -20.62
N CYS A 154 -30.19 10.37 -20.54
CA CYS A 154 -30.85 10.72 -19.27
C CYS A 154 -31.74 9.58 -18.75
N VAL A 155 -32.51 8.93 -19.63
CA VAL A 155 -33.39 7.81 -19.23
C VAL A 155 -32.60 6.64 -18.71
N SER A 156 -31.52 6.24 -19.39
CA SER A 156 -30.70 5.13 -18.96
C SER A 156 -29.86 5.46 -17.73
N ALA A 157 -29.36 6.69 -17.58
CA ALA A 157 -28.71 7.14 -16.37
C ALA A 157 -29.67 7.09 -15.15
N LEU A 158 -30.92 7.51 -15.33
CA LEU A 158 -31.96 7.39 -14.30
C LEU A 158 -32.24 5.93 -13.95
N PHE A 159 -32.39 5.05 -14.95
CA PHE A 159 -32.60 3.60 -14.75
C PHE A 159 -31.51 2.99 -13.89
N ILE A 160 -30.25 3.26 -14.23
CA ILE A 160 -29.11 2.73 -13.47
C ILE A 160 -29.09 3.35 -12.07
N SER A 161 -29.26 4.65 -11.93
CA SER A 161 -29.22 5.33 -10.62
C SER A 161 -30.25 4.78 -9.62
N LEU A 162 -31.36 4.24 -10.10
CA LEU A 162 -32.40 3.62 -9.31
C LEU A 162 -32.07 2.19 -8.87
N LEU A 163 -31.53 1.36 -9.75
CA LEU A 163 -31.32 -0.07 -9.52
C LEU A 163 -29.93 -0.41 -8.96
N TYR A 164 -28.91 0.30 -9.39
CA TYR A 164 -27.52 0.01 -9.03
C TYR A 164 -27.22 0.12 -7.53
N PRO A 165 -27.71 1.12 -6.77
CA PRO A 165 -27.47 1.22 -5.33
C PRO A 165 -27.96 0.01 -4.55
N PHE A 166 -29.07 -0.62 -4.99
CA PHE A 166 -29.58 -1.84 -4.39
C PHE A 166 -28.61 -3.03 -4.59
N ALA A 167 -28.11 -3.21 -5.82
CA ALA A 167 -27.11 -4.24 -6.11
C ALA A 167 -25.81 -3.99 -5.35
N LEU A 168 -25.35 -2.72 -5.29
CA LEU A 168 -24.12 -2.32 -4.62
C LEU A 168 -24.18 -2.54 -3.10
N SER A 169 -25.29 -2.22 -2.43
CA SER A 169 -25.45 -2.42 -1.00
C SER A 169 -25.36 -3.90 -0.62
N LYS A 170 -25.96 -4.79 -1.43
CA LYS A 170 -25.86 -6.24 -1.25
C LYS A 170 -24.44 -6.76 -1.55
N LEU A 171 -23.83 -6.27 -2.62
CA LEU A 171 -22.47 -6.63 -2.99
C LEU A 171 -21.47 -6.25 -1.88
N SER A 172 -21.56 -5.05 -1.30
CA SER A 172 -20.64 -4.60 -0.25
C SER A 172 -20.68 -5.49 0.97
N THR A 173 -21.88 -5.89 1.44
CA THR A 173 -22.05 -6.78 2.60
C THR A 173 -21.54 -8.21 2.32
N LYS A 174 -21.70 -8.72 1.09
CA LYS A 174 -21.22 -10.05 0.70
C LYS A 174 -19.70 -10.06 0.47
N SER A 175 -19.16 -9.00 -0.11
CA SER A 175 -17.72 -8.81 -0.29
C SER A 175 -16.97 -8.77 1.04
N GLU A 176 -17.54 -8.10 2.05
CA GLU A 176 -16.97 -8.07 3.40
C GLU A 176 -16.88 -9.47 4.01
N LYS A 177 -17.97 -10.23 3.93
CA LYS A 177 -17.99 -11.63 4.41
C LYS A 177 -17.00 -12.52 3.67
N ALA A 178 -16.87 -12.35 2.35
CA ALA A 178 -15.93 -13.11 1.55
C ALA A 178 -14.47 -12.78 1.91
N LEU A 179 -14.15 -11.48 2.12
CA LEU A 179 -12.84 -11.05 2.58
C LEU A 179 -12.50 -11.57 3.98
N GLU A 180 -13.44 -11.53 4.93
CA GLU A 180 -13.23 -12.11 6.26
C GLU A 180 -12.98 -13.62 6.20
N ALA A 181 -13.79 -14.36 5.42
CA ALA A 181 -13.62 -15.79 5.25
C ALA A 181 -12.26 -16.13 4.62
N GLN A 182 -11.82 -15.33 3.65
CA GLN A 182 -10.50 -15.46 3.04
C GLN A 182 -9.37 -15.17 4.03
N ALA A 183 -9.48 -14.09 4.81
CA ALA A 183 -8.49 -13.72 5.82
C ALA A 183 -8.33 -14.81 6.89
N ARG A 184 -9.46 -15.38 7.37
CA ARG A 184 -9.44 -16.53 8.30
C ARG A 184 -8.78 -17.76 7.69
N GLY A 185 -9.06 -18.05 6.41
CA GLY A 185 -8.47 -19.19 5.70
C GLY A 185 -6.96 -19.04 5.50
N SER A 186 -6.48 -17.85 5.11
CA SER A 186 -5.05 -17.56 4.93
C SER A 186 -4.29 -17.53 6.26
N ALA A 187 -4.89 -16.98 7.33
CA ALA A 187 -4.28 -17.00 8.67
C ALA A 187 -4.13 -18.43 9.19
N TYR A 188 -5.15 -19.28 8.98
CA TYR A 188 -5.07 -20.68 9.38
C TYR A 188 -3.99 -21.45 8.57
N LEU A 189 -3.88 -21.20 7.27
CA LEU A 189 -2.83 -21.79 6.45
C LEU A 189 -1.43 -21.37 6.93
N ALA A 190 -1.24 -20.08 7.25
CA ALA A 190 0.01 -19.59 7.81
C ALA A 190 0.33 -20.29 9.15
N GLN A 191 -0.67 -20.50 10.00
CA GLN A 191 -0.50 -21.25 11.25
C GLN A 191 -0.09 -22.70 10.99
N LEU A 192 -0.73 -23.40 10.03
CA LEU A 192 -0.35 -24.77 9.64
C LEU A 192 1.09 -24.85 9.15
N ILE A 193 1.54 -23.90 8.34
CA ILE A 193 2.91 -23.83 7.82
C ILE A 193 3.91 -23.59 8.96
N ASN A 194 3.61 -22.66 9.86
CA ASN A 194 4.47 -22.36 11.00
C ASN A 194 4.58 -23.53 11.99
N CYS A 195 3.47 -24.25 12.20
CA CYS A 195 3.40 -25.40 13.10
C CYS A 195 3.68 -26.74 12.42
N ARG A 196 4.17 -26.76 11.16
CA ARG A 196 4.35 -27.98 10.35
C ARG A 196 5.10 -29.12 11.05
N LEU A 197 6.14 -28.79 11.81
CA LEU A 197 6.93 -29.79 12.57
C LEU A 197 6.08 -30.41 13.68
N TYR A 198 5.36 -29.58 14.43
CA TYR A 198 4.50 -30.06 15.50
C TYR A 198 3.37 -30.95 14.96
N ILE A 199 2.70 -30.54 13.87
CA ILE A 199 1.64 -31.30 13.19
C ILE A 199 2.17 -32.66 12.72
N ARG A 200 3.41 -32.73 12.21
CA ARG A 200 4.03 -33.96 11.77
C ARG A 200 4.40 -34.89 12.94
N ILE A 201 4.94 -34.35 14.02
CA ILE A 201 5.28 -35.10 15.22
C ILE A 201 4.02 -35.66 15.88
N SER A 202 2.96 -34.86 15.97
CA SER A 202 1.67 -35.28 16.57
C SER A 202 0.82 -36.18 15.67
N ARG A 203 1.29 -36.47 14.43
CA ARG A 203 0.55 -37.27 13.42
C ARG A 203 -0.86 -36.76 13.10
N SER A 204 -1.12 -35.46 13.28
CA SER A 204 -2.43 -34.83 13.14
C SER A 204 -2.72 -34.26 11.76
N ILE A 205 -1.93 -34.58 10.72
CA ILE A 205 -2.02 -34.02 9.36
C ILE A 205 -3.44 -34.15 8.79
N ASN A 206 -4.05 -35.34 8.85
CA ASN A 206 -5.36 -35.58 8.27
C ASN A 206 -6.47 -34.77 8.97
N LEU A 207 -6.36 -34.61 10.29
CA LEU A 207 -7.31 -33.84 11.08
C LEU A 207 -7.25 -32.34 10.72
N GLU A 208 -6.06 -31.81 10.60
CA GLU A 208 -5.84 -30.40 10.24
C GLU A 208 -6.24 -30.12 8.79
N LEU A 209 -5.97 -31.02 7.86
CA LEU A 209 -6.44 -30.93 6.48
C LEU A 209 -7.98 -30.96 6.38
N LEU A 210 -8.67 -31.77 7.19
CA LEU A 210 -10.12 -31.78 7.25
C LEU A 210 -10.69 -30.45 7.78
N ARG A 211 -10.07 -29.88 8.81
CA ARG A 211 -10.43 -28.55 9.33
C ARG A 211 -10.24 -27.48 8.28
N TYR A 212 -9.09 -27.46 7.61
CA TYR A 212 -8.79 -26.52 6.54
C TYR A 212 -9.78 -26.65 5.37
N LYS A 213 -10.11 -27.88 4.96
CA LYS A 213 -11.12 -28.14 3.92
C LYS A 213 -12.50 -27.54 4.26
N LYS A 214 -12.92 -27.59 5.52
CA LYS A 214 -14.17 -26.96 5.98
C LYS A 214 -14.11 -25.43 5.83
N MET A 215 -12.96 -24.81 6.20
CA MET A 215 -12.75 -23.37 6.03
C MET A 215 -12.73 -22.96 4.57
N LEU A 216 -12.06 -23.73 3.70
CA LEU A 216 -12.06 -23.49 2.26
C LEU A 216 -13.46 -23.57 1.64
N LYS A 217 -14.30 -24.52 2.11
CA LYS A 217 -15.70 -24.63 1.66
C LYS A 217 -16.51 -23.38 2.05
N ALA A 218 -16.33 -22.86 3.27
CA ALA A 218 -16.97 -21.64 3.72
C ALA A 218 -16.52 -20.43 2.89
N CYS A 219 -15.20 -20.30 2.65
CA CYS A 219 -14.62 -19.27 1.81
C CYS A 219 -15.18 -19.31 0.38
N ARG A 220 -15.24 -20.52 -0.22
CA ARG A 220 -15.82 -20.73 -1.54
C ARG A 220 -17.28 -20.26 -1.61
N ASN A 221 -18.10 -20.64 -0.64
CA ASN A 221 -19.53 -20.28 -0.63
C ASN A 221 -19.70 -18.75 -0.54
N SER A 222 -18.96 -18.07 0.33
CA SER A 222 -19.00 -16.62 0.44
C SER A 222 -18.54 -15.92 -0.86
N ARG A 223 -17.52 -16.46 -1.54
CA ARG A 223 -17.07 -15.93 -2.84
C ARG A 223 -18.09 -16.14 -3.96
N VAL A 224 -18.79 -17.30 -3.97
CA VAL A 224 -19.85 -17.55 -4.94
C VAL A 224 -20.99 -16.55 -4.76
N GLU A 225 -21.41 -16.31 -3.51
CA GLU A 225 -22.43 -15.29 -3.22
C GLU A 225 -22.00 -13.88 -3.66
N GLU A 226 -20.77 -13.50 -3.38
CA GLU A 226 -20.19 -12.22 -3.83
C GLU A 226 -20.21 -12.10 -5.36
N SER A 227 -19.76 -13.16 -6.08
CA SER A 227 -19.70 -13.15 -7.55
C SER A 227 -21.06 -13.05 -8.20
N VAL A 228 -22.11 -13.63 -7.60
CA VAL A 228 -23.49 -13.51 -8.09
C VAL A 228 -23.97 -12.05 -8.02
N PHE A 229 -23.74 -11.37 -6.89
CA PHE A 229 -24.15 -9.96 -6.77
C PHE A 229 -23.28 -9.02 -7.60
N ALA A 230 -21.97 -9.32 -7.78
CA ALA A 230 -21.11 -8.59 -8.70
C ALA A 230 -21.61 -8.72 -10.15
N ARG A 231 -22.01 -9.94 -10.56
CA ARG A 231 -22.60 -10.17 -11.87
C ARG A 231 -23.92 -9.41 -12.05
N LEU A 232 -24.79 -9.43 -11.04
CA LEU A 232 -26.05 -8.69 -11.08
C LEU A 232 -25.81 -7.18 -11.25
N ALA A 233 -24.81 -6.61 -10.59
CA ALA A 233 -24.44 -5.22 -10.76
C ALA A 233 -23.97 -4.92 -12.21
N THR A 234 -23.16 -5.81 -12.81
CA THR A 234 -22.74 -5.66 -14.23
C THR A 234 -23.91 -5.79 -15.20
N GLU A 235 -24.85 -6.74 -14.99
CA GLU A 235 -26.03 -6.93 -15.83
C GLU A 235 -26.97 -5.69 -15.81
N ILE A 236 -27.09 -5.00 -14.67
CA ILE A 236 -27.84 -3.73 -14.60
C ILE A 236 -27.20 -2.66 -15.49
N VAL A 237 -25.88 -2.58 -15.50
CA VAL A 237 -25.12 -1.64 -16.33
C VAL A 237 -25.28 -1.98 -17.81
N ASP A 238 -25.18 -3.27 -18.17
CA ASP A 238 -25.34 -3.75 -19.53
C ASP A 238 -26.77 -3.53 -20.06
N ALA A 239 -27.78 -3.73 -19.20
CA ALA A 239 -29.17 -3.37 -19.52
C ALA A 239 -29.32 -1.87 -19.81
N GLY A 240 -28.66 -1.00 -19.06
CA GLY A 240 -28.61 0.44 -19.33
C GLY A 240 -27.99 0.76 -20.68
N ASN A 241 -26.90 0.08 -21.09
CA ASN A 241 -26.31 0.21 -22.42
C ASN A 241 -27.29 -0.18 -23.54
N ILE A 242 -28.01 -1.29 -23.36
CA ILE A 242 -29.01 -1.77 -24.32
C ILE A 242 -30.17 -0.75 -24.43
N ILE A 243 -30.66 -0.24 -23.31
CA ILE A 243 -31.73 0.77 -23.26
C ILE A 243 -31.29 2.03 -24.01
N THR A 244 -30.05 2.52 -23.73
CA THR A 244 -29.50 3.68 -24.43
C THR A 244 -29.45 3.45 -25.94
N GLY A 245 -28.94 2.29 -26.37
CA GLY A 245 -28.85 1.91 -27.78
C GLY A 245 -30.22 1.86 -28.46
N LEU A 246 -31.19 1.16 -27.88
CA LEU A 246 -32.54 1.02 -28.42
C LEU A 246 -33.25 2.37 -28.54
N LEU A 247 -33.26 3.16 -27.46
CA LEU A 247 -33.91 4.47 -27.46
C LEU A 247 -33.27 5.44 -28.44
N SER A 248 -31.93 5.40 -28.57
CA SER A 248 -31.22 6.23 -29.55
C SER A 248 -31.58 5.86 -31.00
N VAL A 249 -31.65 4.57 -31.33
CA VAL A 249 -32.05 4.11 -32.67
C VAL A 249 -33.47 4.54 -32.99
N LEU A 250 -34.42 4.34 -32.05
CA LEU A 250 -35.84 4.78 -32.24
C LEU A 250 -35.94 6.28 -32.47
N LEU A 251 -35.21 7.06 -31.69
CA LEU A 251 -35.22 8.51 -31.81
C LEU A 251 -34.55 8.99 -33.11
N LEU A 252 -33.48 8.35 -33.54
CA LEU A 252 -32.79 8.65 -34.78
C LEU A 252 -33.66 8.35 -36.00
N ILE A 253 -34.39 7.22 -36.04
CA ILE A 253 -35.36 6.92 -37.12
C ILE A 253 -36.38 8.03 -37.21
N PHE A 254 -36.91 8.50 -36.09
CA PHE A 254 -37.86 9.62 -36.05
C PHE A 254 -37.24 10.94 -36.58
N LEU A 255 -36.00 11.26 -36.19
CA LEU A 255 -35.28 12.47 -36.61
C LEU A 255 -34.90 12.43 -38.11
N VAL A 256 -34.46 11.29 -38.63
CA VAL A 256 -34.17 11.10 -40.04
C VAL A 256 -35.43 11.32 -40.88
N SER A 257 -36.56 10.73 -40.47
CA SER A 257 -37.83 10.84 -41.15
C SER A 257 -38.37 12.28 -41.17
N LYS A 258 -38.28 13.03 -40.06
CA LYS A 258 -38.83 14.40 -39.94
C LYS A 258 -37.89 15.52 -40.37
N ARG A 259 -36.57 15.38 -40.12
CA ARG A 259 -35.60 16.47 -40.31
C ARG A 259 -34.65 16.25 -41.50
N GLY A 260 -34.79 15.16 -42.21
CA GLY A 260 -33.95 14.85 -43.41
C GLY A 260 -32.47 14.71 -43.11
N LEU A 261 -32.12 14.21 -41.92
CA LEU A 261 -30.72 13.91 -41.57
C LEU A 261 -30.19 12.85 -42.48
N THR A 262 -28.90 12.97 -42.90
CA THR A 262 -28.22 11.92 -43.69
C THR A 262 -28.00 10.68 -42.83
N VAL A 263 -27.86 9.53 -43.45
CA VAL A 263 -27.60 8.26 -42.78
C VAL A 263 -26.27 8.33 -42.04
N GLY A 264 -25.24 8.99 -42.59
CA GLY A 264 -23.94 9.16 -41.95
C GLY A 264 -24.05 9.99 -40.67
N ILE A 265 -24.84 11.10 -40.66
CA ILE A 265 -25.08 11.90 -39.46
C ILE A 265 -25.84 11.08 -38.40
N ALA A 266 -26.78 10.20 -38.82
CA ALA A 266 -27.48 9.34 -37.89
C ALA A 266 -26.53 8.34 -37.18
N VAL A 267 -25.63 7.70 -37.92
CA VAL A 267 -24.61 6.80 -37.34
C VAL A 267 -23.64 7.54 -36.43
N GLN A 268 -23.18 8.73 -36.85
CA GLN A 268 -22.37 9.61 -36.02
C GLN A 268 -23.07 9.94 -34.68
N SER A 269 -24.34 10.32 -34.77
CA SER A 269 -25.14 10.67 -33.59
C SER A 269 -25.31 9.50 -32.63
N TYR A 270 -25.52 8.28 -33.17
CA TYR A 270 -25.60 7.04 -32.38
C TYR A 270 -24.32 6.80 -31.56
N GLN A 271 -23.17 6.87 -32.24
CA GLN A 271 -21.87 6.70 -31.57
C GLN A 271 -21.60 7.77 -30.52
N LEU A 272 -21.91 9.04 -30.82
CA LEU A 272 -21.79 10.13 -29.87
C LEU A 272 -22.69 9.95 -28.63
N VAL A 273 -23.90 9.40 -28.78
CA VAL A 273 -24.78 9.07 -27.64
C VAL A 273 -24.13 8.02 -26.77
N LEU A 274 -23.55 6.96 -27.34
CA LEU A 274 -22.86 5.93 -26.58
C LEU A 274 -21.61 6.46 -25.87
N LEU A 275 -20.82 7.30 -26.53
CA LEU A 275 -19.65 7.95 -25.91
C LEU A 275 -20.06 8.91 -24.78
N CYS A 276 -21.16 9.65 -24.94
CA CYS A 276 -21.69 10.52 -23.91
C CYS A 276 -22.23 9.75 -22.71
N TYR A 277 -22.78 8.54 -22.92
CA TYR A 277 -23.27 7.67 -21.86
C TYR A 277 -22.15 6.94 -21.12
N SER A 278 -21.03 6.63 -21.77
CA SER A 278 -19.94 5.78 -21.24
C SER A 278 -19.39 6.18 -19.86
N PRO A 279 -19.35 7.47 -19.42
CA PRO A 279 -18.90 7.82 -18.07
C PRO A 279 -19.81 7.28 -16.96
N PHE A 280 -21.11 7.12 -17.17
CA PHE A 280 -22.04 6.67 -16.13
C PHE A 280 -21.75 5.24 -15.65
N PRO A 281 -21.75 4.21 -16.53
CA PRO A 281 -21.40 2.85 -16.12
C PRO A 281 -19.96 2.73 -15.57
N LEU A 282 -19.04 3.52 -16.13
CA LEU A 282 -17.65 3.49 -15.70
C LEU A 282 -17.48 3.99 -14.26
N VAL A 283 -18.11 5.12 -13.90
CA VAL A 283 -18.09 5.65 -12.52
C VAL A 283 -18.57 4.60 -11.53
N LEU A 284 -19.66 3.91 -11.86
CA LEU A 284 -20.25 2.88 -10.99
C LEU A 284 -19.36 1.66 -10.84
N ASN A 285 -18.77 1.18 -11.94
CA ASN A 285 -17.83 0.06 -11.92
C ASN A 285 -16.53 0.42 -11.18
N CYS A 286 -16.00 1.63 -11.40
CA CYS A 286 -14.84 2.13 -10.66
C CYS A 286 -15.14 2.22 -9.17
N TRP A 287 -16.31 2.69 -8.76
CA TRP A 287 -16.70 2.77 -7.35
C TRP A 287 -16.66 1.40 -6.67
N ALA A 288 -17.21 0.37 -7.32
CA ALA A 288 -17.16 -1.00 -6.79
C ALA A 288 -15.74 -1.53 -6.63
N GLN A 289 -14.88 -1.27 -7.63
CA GLN A 289 -13.47 -1.71 -7.62
C GLN A 289 -12.61 -0.92 -6.61
N LEU A 290 -12.97 0.33 -6.33
CA LEU A 290 -12.23 1.21 -5.41
C LEU A 290 -12.56 0.98 -3.93
N GLN A 291 -13.67 0.32 -3.61
CA GLN A 291 -14.04 0.05 -2.21
C GLN A 291 -12.95 -0.62 -1.36
N PRO A 292 -12.25 -1.67 -1.83
CA PRO A 292 -11.14 -2.26 -1.08
C PRO A 292 -10.01 -1.26 -0.85
N SER A 293 -9.68 -0.46 -1.87
CA SER A 293 -8.62 0.56 -1.80
C SER A 293 -8.97 1.70 -0.84
N PHE A 294 -10.24 2.10 -0.75
CA PHE A 294 -10.68 3.10 0.25
C PHE A 294 -10.54 2.59 1.67
N ARG A 295 -10.85 1.31 1.93
CA ARG A 295 -10.65 0.70 3.25
C ARG A 295 -9.16 0.63 3.61
N SER A 296 -8.32 0.20 2.68
CA SER A 296 -6.86 0.22 2.86
C SER A 296 -6.34 1.64 3.10
N LEU A 297 -6.84 2.63 2.37
CA LEU A 297 -6.49 4.04 2.58
C LEU A 297 -6.85 4.51 4.00
N HIS A 298 -8.06 4.19 4.48
CA HIS A 298 -8.48 4.55 5.84
C HIS A 298 -7.55 3.95 6.89
N ARG A 299 -7.20 2.67 6.77
CA ARG A 299 -6.29 1.97 7.68
C ARG A 299 -4.86 2.52 7.63
N VAL A 300 -4.36 2.86 6.44
CA VAL A 300 -3.05 3.49 6.26
C VAL A 300 -3.03 4.90 6.87
N LEU A 301 -4.10 5.68 6.71
CA LEU A 301 -4.23 7.00 7.31
C LEU A 301 -4.39 6.92 8.84
N GLU A 302 -5.07 5.91 9.37
CA GLU A 302 -5.16 5.64 10.79
C GLU A 302 -3.78 5.32 11.38
N LEU A 303 -3.04 4.42 10.72
CA LEU A 303 -1.64 4.13 11.11
C LEU A 303 -0.78 5.41 11.07
N ARG A 304 -0.90 6.20 10.02
CA ARG A 304 -0.18 7.48 9.91
C ARG A 304 -0.54 8.43 11.06
N ARG A 305 -1.81 8.57 11.42
CA ARG A 305 -2.24 9.41 12.55
C ARG A 305 -1.67 8.92 13.88
N LEU A 306 -1.69 7.61 14.12
CA LEU A 306 -1.08 7.01 15.29
C LEU A 306 0.43 7.32 15.35
N LEU A 307 1.10 7.19 14.22
CA LEU A 307 2.53 7.49 14.09
C LEU A 307 2.84 8.98 14.25
N GLU A 308 1.99 9.88 13.78
CA GLU A 308 2.18 11.35 13.90
C GLU A 308 1.84 11.88 15.30
N ALA A 309 0.87 11.26 15.99
CA ALA A 309 0.47 11.67 17.35
C ALA A 309 1.55 11.39 18.40
N GLU A 310 2.39 10.39 18.17
CA GLU A 310 3.45 9.96 19.07
C GLU A 310 4.80 10.61 18.68
N LYS A 311 5.00 11.90 19.00
CA LYS A 311 6.34 12.49 18.95
C LYS A 311 7.00 12.33 20.33
N PRO A 312 7.80 11.29 20.55
CA PRO A 312 8.51 11.17 21.80
C PRO A 312 9.56 12.28 21.89
N ASN A 313 9.70 12.83 23.06
CA ASN A 313 10.82 13.70 23.39
C ASN A 313 12.04 12.80 23.62
N LEU A 314 12.93 12.68 22.60
CA LEU A 314 14.13 11.84 22.70
C LEU A 314 15.30 12.65 23.24
N ILE A 315 15.78 12.26 24.41
CA ILE A 315 16.96 12.85 25.06
C ILE A 315 18.13 11.90 24.86
N CYS A 316 19.14 12.32 24.10
CA CYS A 316 20.34 11.55 23.83
C CYS A 316 21.46 11.95 24.80
N PHE A 317 22.20 10.97 25.28
CA PHE A 317 23.40 11.17 26.10
C PHE A 317 24.63 10.67 25.36
N ASP A 318 25.70 11.45 25.37
CA ASP A 318 26.96 11.07 24.72
C ASP A 318 27.82 10.17 25.59
N HIS A 319 27.72 10.29 26.93
CA HIS A 319 28.44 9.46 27.91
C HIS A 319 27.60 9.29 29.19
N ALA A 320 27.82 8.20 29.89
CA ALA A 320 27.11 7.84 31.10
C ALA A 320 28.04 7.15 32.13
N ASP A 321 28.66 7.94 33.03
CA ASP A 321 29.54 7.43 34.05
C ASP A 321 28.77 7.07 35.31
N ARG A 322 27.70 7.82 35.58
CA ARG A 322 26.80 7.59 36.74
C ARG A 322 25.37 7.62 36.27
N ILE A 323 24.62 6.58 36.60
CA ILE A 323 23.20 6.47 36.29
C ILE A 323 22.47 6.18 37.60
N SER A 324 21.46 6.97 37.90
CA SER A 324 20.56 6.69 39.03
C SER A 324 19.10 6.89 38.64
N TRP A 325 18.24 6.01 39.12
CA TRP A 325 16.81 6.10 38.87
C TRP A 325 16.00 5.96 40.14
N LYS A 326 14.87 6.68 40.18
CA LYS A 326 13.95 6.68 41.31
C LYS A 326 12.51 6.70 40.81
N GLY A 327 11.68 5.82 41.40
CA GLY A 327 10.26 5.78 41.18
C GLY A 327 9.86 5.50 39.76
N ILE A 328 10.63 4.72 38.98
CA ILE A 328 10.28 4.36 37.62
C ILE A 328 9.09 3.41 37.63
N ILE A 329 8.01 3.81 36.97
CA ILE A 329 6.78 3.03 36.82
C ILE A 329 6.57 2.75 35.34
N LEU A 330 6.50 1.46 35.00
CA LEU A 330 6.13 0.96 33.66
C LEU A 330 4.66 0.59 33.66
N SER A 331 3.93 0.93 32.60
CA SER A 331 2.53 0.54 32.42
C SER A 331 2.39 -0.25 31.13
N PHE A 332 1.76 -1.41 31.26
CA PHE A 332 1.43 -2.29 30.12
C PHE A 332 -0.09 -2.35 30.03
N SER A 333 -0.63 -1.82 28.92
CA SER A 333 -2.06 -1.92 28.59
C SER A 333 -2.29 -3.22 27.83
N SER A 334 -2.84 -4.22 28.48
CA SER A 334 -3.51 -5.34 27.79
C SER A 334 -5.00 -5.07 27.74
N ASN A 335 -5.74 -5.73 26.82
CA ASN A 335 -7.16 -5.46 26.53
C ASN A 335 -8.11 -5.40 27.75
N GLU A 336 -7.67 -5.83 28.93
CA GLU A 336 -8.53 -5.91 30.12
C GLU A 336 -7.87 -5.41 31.43
N THR A 337 -6.52 -5.24 31.47
CA THR A 337 -5.82 -4.86 32.71
C THR A 337 -4.69 -3.88 32.42
N ASN A 338 -4.63 -2.80 33.21
CA ASN A 338 -3.48 -1.89 33.27
C ASN A 338 -2.52 -2.39 34.35
N GLU A 339 -1.58 -3.23 33.98
CA GLU A 339 -0.53 -3.68 34.90
C GLU A 339 0.55 -2.60 35.03
N ARG A 340 0.88 -2.25 36.29
CA ARG A 340 1.95 -1.33 36.61
C ARG A 340 3.06 -2.06 37.32
N ILE A 341 4.27 -1.90 36.80
CA ILE A 341 5.49 -2.47 37.37
C ILE A 341 6.37 -1.32 37.89
N THR A 342 6.73 -1.37 39.14
CA THR A 342 7.66 -0.40 39.77
C THR A 342 9.06 -1.00 39.78
N ILE A 343 10.02 -0.28 39.21
CA ILE A 343 11.43 -0.68 39.22
C ILE A 343 12.08 -0.18 40.53
N PRO A 344 12.79 -1.03 41.27
CA PRO A 344 13.50 -0.63 42.48
C PRO A 344 14.51 0.49 42.22
N ASP A 345 14.56 1.46 43.12
CA ASP A 345 15.51 2.56 43.05
C ASP A 345 16.96 2.07 43.15
N CYS A 346 17.82 2.59 42.29
CA CYS A 346 19.24 2.20 42.30
C CYS A 346 20.12 3.32 41.75
N THR A 347 21.41 3.26 42.11
CA THR A 347 22.45 4.12 41.55
C THR A 347 23.63 3.23 41.13
N ILE A 348 24.09 3.44 39.95
CA ILE A 348 25.19 2.71 39.32
C ILE A 348 26.28 3.71 38.95
N GLN A 349 27.53 3.36 39.19
CA GLN A 349 28.70 4.17 38.84
C GLN A 349 29.71 3.29 38.10
N ALA A 350 30.17 3.75 36.95
CA ALA A 350 31.18 3.06 36.14
C ALA A 350 32.58 3.14 36.81
N PRO A 351 33.44 2.12 36.63
CA PRO A 351 33.16 0.82 35.98
C PRO A 351 32.49 -0.17 36.92
N CYS A 352 31.42 -0.81 36.50
CA CYS A 352 30.72 -1.82 37.31
C CYS A 352 30.04 -2.87 36.47
N LEU A 353 29.81 -4.05 37.05
CA LEU A 353 28.97 -5.11 36.49
C LEU A 353 27.68 -5.19 37.29
N VAL A 354 26.56 -5.02 36.59
CA VAL A 354 25.22 -5.02 37.21
C VAL A 354 24.46 -6.26 36.74
N LEU A 355 24.02 -7.06 37.71
CA LEU A 355 23.15 -8.20 37.49
C LEU A 355 21.71 -7.82 37.84
N VAL A 356 20.81 -7.84 36.84
CA VAL A 356 19.38 -7.65 37.02
C VAL A 356 18.69 -9.00 37.13
N SER A 357 18.27 -9.42 38.32
CA SER A 357 17.62 -10.70 38.59
C SER A 357 16.21 -10.51 39.15
N GLY A 358 15.38 -11.54 39.05
CA GLY A 358 14.02 -11.55 39.56
C GLY A 358 13.12 -12.57 38.82
N PRO A 359 11.88 -12.78 39.29
CA PRO A 359 10.93 -13.71 38.70
C PRO A 359 10.56 -13.32 37.24
N ASN A 360 9.95 -14.27 36.51
CA ASN A 360 9.46 -13.96 35.17
C ASN A 360 8.38 -12.89 35.23
N ALA A 361 8.29 -12.06 34.20
CA ALA A 361 7.34 -10.94 34.05
C ALA A 361 7.48 -9.78 35.07
N CYS A 362 8.55 -9.71 35.89
CA CYS A 362 8.77 -8.61 36.79
C CYS A 362 9.33 -7.31 36.15
N GLY A 363 9.45 -7.26 34.80
CA GLY A 363 9.86 -6.06 34.07
C GLY A 363 11.36 -5.91 33.78
N LYS A 364 12.21 -6.95 33.97
CA LYS A 364 13.66 -6.90 33.70
C LYS A 364 13.98 -6.44 32.28
N SER A 365 13.38 -7.09 31.29
CA SER A 365 13.60 -6.76 29.87
C SER A 365 13.08 -5.38 29.54
N SER A 366 11.92 -5.03 30.07
CA SER A 366 11.30 -3.72 29.83
C SER A 366 12.10 -2.57 30.44
N PHE A 367 12.76 -2.82 31.57
CA PHE A 367 13.67 -1.83 32.14
C PHE A 367 14.91 -1.63 31.24
N LEU A 368 15.46 -2.68 30.68
CA LEU A 368 16.56 -2.57 29.69
C LEU A 368 16.08 -1.84 28.42
N GLU A 369 14.84 -2.06 28.01
CA GLU A 369 14.24 -1.32 26.87
C GLU A 369 14.10 0.17 27.17
N VAL A 370 13.81 0.57 28.41
CA VAL A 370 13.83 2.00 28.84
C VAL A 370 15.23 2.59 28.65
N LEU A 371 16.27 1.90 29.13
CA LEU A 371 17.66 2.37 29.02
C LEU A 371 18.15 2.45 27.55
N ASN A 372 17.56 1.65 26.67
CA ASN A 372 17.82 1.67 25.22
C ASN A 372 16.96 2.66 24.44
N GLY A 373 16.07 3.42 25.10
CA GLY A 373 15.18 4.36 24.43
C GLY A 373 14.05 3.73 23.62
N LEU A 374 13.70 2.48 23.93
CA LEU A 374 12.64 1.75 23.24
C LEU A 374 11.28 1.85 23.95
N LEU A 375 11.30 2.12 25.25
CA LEU A 375 10.10 2.22 26.09
C LEU A 375 10.15 3.47 26.95
N SER A 376 9.04 4.21 27.04
CA SER A 376 8.90 5.38 27.93
C SER A 376 8.18 4.98 29.22
N PRO A 377 8.77 5.20 30.41
CA PRO A 377 8.07 5.06 31.69
C PRO A 377 6.94 6.08 31.84
N VAL A 378 5.86 5.69 32.51
CA VAL A 378 4.72 6.57 32.78
C VAL A 378 5.07 7.61 33.85
N ALA A 379 5.96 7.24 34.76
CA ALA A 379 6.43 8.14 35.84
C ALA A 379 7.82 7.71 36.30
N GLY A 380 8.49 8.61 37.01
CA GLY A 380 9.80 8.40 37.59
C GLY A 380 10.82 9.40 37.07
N ARG A 381 12.04 9.30 37.60
CA ARG A 381 13.17 10.14 37.20
C ARG A 381 14.40 9.28 36.96
N LEU A 382 15.17 9.64 35.95
CA LEU A 382 16.47 9.09 35.69
C LEU A 382 17.49 10.24 35.70
N CYS A 383 18.56 10.06 36.43
CA CYS A 383 19.69 11.01 36.43
C CYS A 383 20.86 10.31 35.73
N VAL A 384 21.41 10.91 34.70
CA VAL A 384 22.60 10.50 33.99
C VAL A 384 23.66 11.57 34.18
N ASN A 385 24.73 11.22 34.88
CA ASN A 385 25.74 12.17 35.37
C ASN A 385 25.08 13.29 36.20
N GLU A 386 25.12 14.53 35.71
CA GLU A 386 24.50 15.71 36.35
C GLU A 386 23.11 16.05 35.79
N SER A 387 22.69 15.38 34.69
CA SER A 387 21.44 15.67 34.02
C SER A 387 20.31 14.80 34.54
N THR A 388 19.17 15.42 34.86
CA THR A 388 17.96 14.72 35.35
C THR A 388 16.87 14.74 34.29
N VAL A 389 16.34 13.56 33.94
CA VAL A 389 15.20 13.37 33.08
C VAL A 389 14.01 12.93 33.91
N ILE A 390 12.88 13.60 33.73
CA ILE A 390 11.59 13.24 34.34
C ILE A 390 10.75 12.58 33.29
N PHE A 391 10.23 11.40 33.61
CA PHE A 391 9.35 10.65 32.69
C PHE A 391 7.89 11.07 32.89
N ASP A 392 7.20 11.24 31.77
CA ASP A 392 5.80 11.65 31.65
C ASP A 392 4.98 10.73 30.73
N GLY A 393 5.54 9.58 30.36
CA GLY A 393 4.92 8.66 29.38
C GLY A 393 5.29 8.96 27.92
N SER A 394 5.86 10.13 27.62
CA SER A 394 6.26 10.53 26.26
C SER A 394 7.76 10.70 26.06
N THR A 395 8.51 10.83 27.18
CA THR A 395 9.95 11.07 27.16
C THR A 395 10.72 9.76 27.03
N LEU A 396 11.60 9.69 26.05
CA LEU A 396 12.53 8.58 25.80
C LEU A 396 13.96 9.04 26.06
N ILE A 397 14.80 8.13 26.49
CA ILE A 397 16.24 8.35 26.67
C ILE A 397 17.01 7.42 25.74
N GLN A 398 18.10 7.90 25.22
CA GLN A 398 19.05 7.08 24.46
C GLN A 398 20.43 7.20 25.11
N LEU A 399 20.85 6.11 25.75
CA LEU A 399 22.19 5.99 26.32
C LEU A 399 23.16 5.48 25.24
N PRO A 400 24.46 5.84 25.35
CA PRO A 400 25.50 5.33 24.45
C PRO A 400 25.83 3.86 24.79
N CYS A 401 24.95 2.94 24.43
CA CYS A 401 25.10 1.54 24.79
C CYS A 401 24.99 0.62 23.57
N ALA A 402 25.68 -0.50 23.64
CA ALA A 402 25.50 -1.60 22.74
C ALA A 402 24.59 -2.65 23.39
N THR A 403 23.59 -3.12 22.67
CA THR A 403 22.59 -4.04 23.21
C THR A 403 22.59 -5.34 22.43
N MET A 404 22.55 -6.45 23.17
CA MET A 404 22.29 -7.77 22.60
C MET A 404 20.87 -8.20 22.98
N PRO A 405 19.90 -8.17 22.05
CA PRO A 405 18.54 -8.55 22.36
C PRO A 405 18.40 -10.07 22.55
N GLN A 406 17.46 -10.49 23.40
CA GLN A 406 17.18 -11.91 23.66
C GLN A 406 16.82 -12.69 22.37
N ARG A 407 16.06 -12.06 21.47
CA ARG A 407 15.84 -12.59 20.11
C ARG A 407 16.91 -12.00 19.20
N HIS A 408 17.79 -12.85 18.73
CA HIS A 408 18.88 -12.47 17.86
C HIS A 408 18.33 -12.02 16.50
N LEU A 409 18.35 -10.72 16.25
CA LEU A 409 17.90 -10.11 14.99
C LEU A 409 19.13 -9.56 14.26
N ILE A 410 19.28 -9.93 13.00
CA ILE A 410 20.34 -9.43 12.13
C ILE A 410 19.77 -9.07 10.77
N MET A 411 20.28 -7.99 10.18
CA MET A 411 19.96 -7.65 8.81
C MET A 411 20.61 -8.64 7.85
N GLY A 412 19.83 -9.19 6.92
CA GLY A 412 20.33 -10.07 5.88
C GLY A 412 21.33 -9.37 4.96
N GLY A 413 22.21 -10.13 4.34
CA GLY A 413 23.26 -9.65 3.47
C GLY A 413 24.53 -10.49 3.58
N THR A 414 25.70 -9.96 3.19
CA THR A 414 26.97 -10.67 3.42
C THR A 414 27.37 -10.57 4.90
N PHE A 415 28.16 -11.53 5.38
CA PHE A 415 28.64 -11.57 6.76
C PHE A 415 29.33 -10.25 7.17
N ARG A 416 30.22 -9.71 6.32
CA ARG A 416 30.87 -8.43 6.56
C ARG A 416 29.89 -7.28 6.64
N LYS A 417 28.87 -7.25 5.78
CA LYS A 417 27.85 -6.21 5.79
C LYS A 417 27.01 -6.26 7.08
N ALA A 418 26.70 -7.45 7.57
CA ALA A 418 26.00 -7.64 8.82
C ALA A 418 26.84 -7.24 10.05
N LEU A 419 28.12 -7.56 10.04
CA LEU A 419 29.08 -7.16 11.08
C LEU A 419 29.26 -5.63 11.13
N TYR A 420 29.41 -4.99 9.97
CA TYR A 420 29.67 -3.56 9.84
C TYR A 420 28.42 -2.68 9.90
N TYR A 421 27.25 -3.28 10.06
CA TYR A 421 25.97 -2.54 10.04
C TYR A 421 25.93 -1.45 11.14
N GLY A 422 25.83 -0.17 10.70
CA GLY A 422 25.82 0.99 11.60
C GLY A 422 27.19 1.43 12.16
N LEU A 423 28.30 0.81 11.73
CA LEU A 423 29.66 1.20 12.10
C LEU A 423 30.24 2.12 11.01
N VAL A 424 30.82 3.25 11.42
CA VAL A 424 31.39 4.23 10.47
C VAL A 424 32.91 4.06 10.35
N ASP A 425 33.61 3.90 11.50
CA ASP A 425 35.06 3.72 11.55
C ASP A 425 35.40 2.48 12.35
N ILE A 426 36.12 1.54 11.77
CA ILE A 426 36.47 0.28 12.40
C ILE A 426 37.98 0.20 12.55
N ASP A 427 38.43 0.00 13.79
CA ASP A 427 39.82 -0.27 14.08
C ASP A 427 40.16 -1.70 13.61
N SER A 428 41.03 -1.79 12.60
CA SER A 428 41.39 -3.04 11.96
C SER A 428 42.11 -4.03 12.91
N GLU A 429 42.96 -3.56 13.84
CA GLU A 429 43.66 -4.40 14.79
C GLU A 429 42.68 -5.01 15.79
N LYS A 430 41.80 -4.19 16.31
CA LYS A 430 40.76 -4.66 17.23
C LYS A 430 39.75 -5.58 16.55
N LEU A 431 39.39 -5.32 15.32
CA LEU A 431 38.53 -6.21 14.54
C LEU A 431 39.15 -7.61 14.42
N ILE A 432 40.40 -7.70 14.04
CA ILE A 432 41.10 -8.97 13.90
C ILE A 432 41.19 -9.71 15.25
N TYR A 433 41.48 -8.96 16.33
CA TYR A 433 41.50 -9.55 17.68
C TYR A 433 40.16 -10.13 18.10
N LEU A 434 39.07 -9.40 17.87
CA LEU A 434 37.70 -9.83 18.21
C LEU A 434 37.26 -11.01 17.32
N LEU A 435 37.54 -10.97 16.02
CA LEU A 435 37.19 -12.07 15.12
C LEU A 435 37.86 -13.41 15.55
N LYS A 436 39.10 -13.34 15.95
CA LYS A 436 39.81 -14.53 16.49
C LYS A 436 39.24 -14.93 17.84
N GLY A 437 39.00 -14.01 18.74
CA GLY A 437 38.44 -14.29 20.06
C GLY A 437 37.06 -14.93 20.03
N PHE A 438 36.23 -14.57 19.06
CA PHE A 438 34.90 -15.16 18.84
C PHE A 438 34.87 -16.28 17.82
N SER A 439 36.00 -16.72 17.28
CA SER A 439 36.14 -17.78 16.26
C SER A 439 35.33 -17.48 14.98
N LEU A 440 35.30 -16.21 14.57
CA LEU A 440 34.59 -15.74 13.39
C LEU A 440 35.49 -15.46 12.18
N ASP A 441 36.79 -15.68 12.29
CA ASP A 441 37.82 -15.45 11.28
C ASP A 441 37.50 -16.15 9.96
N LYS A 442 37.16 -17.45 10.00
CA LYS A 442 36.75 -18.21 8.81
C LYS A 442 35.50 -17.66 8.12
N LEU A 443 34.48 -17.28 8.90
CA LEU A 443 33.27 -16.71 8.36
C LEU A 443 33.52 -15.34 7.77
N PHE A 444 34.43 -14.57 8.34
CA PHE A 444 34.83 -13.26 7.81
C PHE A 444 35.61 -13.40 6.49
N GLU A 445 36.46 -14.38 6.34
CA GLU A 445 37.20 -14.67 5.10
C GLU A 445 36.24 -15.12 3.98
N VAL A 446 35.42 -16.15 4.25
CA VAL A 446 34.47 -16.73 3.30
C VAL A 446 33.36 -15.74 2.92
N ASN A 447 33.01 -14.83 3.85
CA ASN A 447 31.99 -13.82 3.68
C ASN A 447 30.63 -14.35 3.12
N PRO A 448 30.04 -15.39 3.73
CA PRO A 448 28.84 -16.02 3.24
C PRO A 448 27.65 -15.05 3.25
N ILE A 449 26.66 -15.32 2.40
CA ILE A 449 25.38 -14.61 2.44
C ILE A 449 24.58 -15.12 3.65
N ILE A 450 24.24 -14.20 4.54
CA ILE A 450 23.39 -14.46 5.70
C ILE A 450 21.94 -14.20 5.28
N GLY A 451 21.08 -15.19 5.47
CA GLY A 451 19.64 -15.02 5.25
C GLY A 451 18.99 -14.09 6.27
N ALA A 452 17.76 -13.66 5.99
CA ALA A 452 16.98 -12.87 6.94
C ALA A 452 16.93 -13.60 8.31
N ARG A 453 17.15 -12.86 9.40
CA ARG A 453 17.21 -13.38 10.78
C ARG A 453 18.37 -14.37 11.06
N GLY A 454 19.40 -14.42 10.21
CA GLY A 454 20.57 -15.27 10.47
C GLY A 454 20.38 -16.76 10.18
N HIS A 455 19.42 -17.14 9.35
CA HIS A 455 19.05 -18.55 9.10
C HIS A 455 20.21 -19.49 8.70
N ASN A 456 21.27 -18.95 8.11
CA ASN A 456 22.41 -19.74 7.63
C ASN A 456 23.56 -19.82 8.65
N LEU A 457 23.40 -19.23 9.84
CA LEU A 457 24.34 -19.30 10.93
C LEU A 457 23.79 -20.22 12.04
N SER A 458 24.69 -20.94 12.72
CA SER A 458 24.31 -21.61 13.94
C SER A 458 23.97 -20.58 15.04
N GLY A 459 23.20 -20.98 16.05
CA GLY A 459 22.85 -20.09 17.15
C GLY A 459 24.07 -19.52 17.88
N GLY A 460 25.15 -20.29 17.99
CA GLY A 460 26.42 -19.85 18.56
C GLY A 460 27.15 -18.84 17.68
N GLU A 461 27.25 -19.07 16.38
CA GLU A 461 27.87 -18.13 15.43
C GLU A 461 27.10 -16.79 15.39
N LEU A 462 25.76 -16.84 15.43
CA LEU A 462 24.94 -15.67 15.46
C LEU A 462 25.14 -14.87 16.75
N ALA A 463 25.21 -15.55 17.91
CA ALA A 463 25.51 -14.91 19.19
C ALA A 463 26.92 -14.29 19.19
N SER A 464 27.92 -15.02 18.69
CA SER A 464 29.29 -14.53 18.55
C SER A 464 29.41 -13.32 17.66
N LEU A 465 28.67 -13.27 16.53
CA LEU A 465 28.62 -12.14 15.63
C LEU A 465 28.03 -10.90 16.31
N LEU A 466 26.93 -11.04 17.04
CA LEU A 466 26.29 -9.94 17.76
C LEU A 466 27.15 -9.42 18.90
N LEU A 467 27.83 -10.30 19.65
CA LEU A 467 28.78 -9.89 20.68
C LEU A 467 29.99 -9.16 20.09
N CYS A 468 30.59 -9.71 19.02
CA CYS A 468 31.69 -9.05 18.32
C CYS A 468 31.29 -7.63 17.88
N ARG A 469 30.10 -7.49 17.30
CA ARG A 469 29.54 -6.19 16.91
C ARG A 469 29.34 -5.26 18.11
N ALA A 470 28.79 -5.75 19.21
CA ALA A 470 28.59 -4.96 20.43
C ALA A 470 29.92 -4.37 20.94
N PHE A 471 30.99 -5.17 20.96
CA PHE A 471 32.31 -4.69 21.35
C PHE A 471 32.95 -3.70 20.35
N LEU A 472 32.60 -3.80 19.06
CA LEU A 472 33.03 -2.83 18.05
C LEU A 472 32.30 -1.49 18.20
N VAL A 473 31.00 -1.51 18.49
CA VAL A 473 30.17 -0.31 18.67
C VAL A 473 30.65 0.52 19.87
N THR A 474 30.89 -0.10 21.02
CA THR A 474 31.27 0.60 22.25
C THR A 474 32.58 1.39 22.11
N HIS A 475 33.53 0.90 21.32
CA HIS A 475 34.82 1.57 21.15
C HIS A 475 34.76 2.76 20.18
N ASN A 476 33.96 2.68 19.12
CA ASN A 476 33.81 3.77 18.17
C ASN A 476 33.06 4.98 18.77
N PHE A 477 32.23 4.75 19.77
CA PHE A 477 31.54 5.80 20.50
C PHE A 477 32.50 6.63 21.35
N PHE A 478 33.46 5.97 22.03
CA PHE A 478 34.47 6.65 22.83
C PHE A 478 35.51 7.42 22.00
N ARG A 479 35.78 6.96 20.76
CA ARG A 479 36.79 7.63 19.90
C ARG A 479 36.30 8.94 19.28
N LYS A 480 34.99 9.09 19.03
CA LYS A 480 34.41 10.37 18.57
C LYS A 480 34.46 11.48 19.61
N LEU A 481 34.51 11.14 20.90
CA LEU A 481 34.56 12.12 22.01
C LEU A 481 36.01 12.62 22.28
N THR A 482 37.02 11.89 21.84
CA THR A 482 38.44 12.29 22.03
C THR A 482 39.01 13.11 20.86
N THR A 483 38.28 13.26 19.77
CA THR A 483 38.70 14.02 18.56
C THR A 483 37.85 15.26 18.27
N ALA A 484 36.88 15.60 19.14
CA ALA A 484 36.17 16.88 19.16
C ALA A 484 36.62 17.69 20.37
#